data_c1ffba6bfda3f73e90cea3ee83695e19
#
_entry.id   c1ffba6bfda3f73e90cea3ee83695e19
#
_cell.length_a   1.000
_cell.length_b   1.000
_cell.length_c   1.000
_cell.angle_alpha   90.00
_cell.angle_beta   90.00
_cell.angle_gamma   90.00
#
_symmetry.space_group_name_H-M   'P 1'
#
loop_
_entity.id
_entity.type
_entity.pdbx_description
1 polymer ?
#
loop_
_entity_poly.entity_id
_entity_poly.type
_entity_poly.pdbx_seq_one_letter_code
_entity_poly.pdbx_strand_id
1 'polypeptide(L)'
;MLKTKVYLCSFASNDLNLSVKRFIKQAYQLNFYDDIKVYKPQDFSKKLRIRIQNLFKVGGRNRYYGYDVWRPEIINDFLNKIPENSILHYSDIGSHINYRGKWRLKDYVENTQKNEMSVFEYGEPPKEIFRKEYKYQKYFEYEYTKCDVINYFGLNKESVIFNSPQIWGGTFFLKKSKFSTKFMNEWKKANIHTNLFDDSTSRAENHLKFKGMRGCQSVFSILSKLNNSYKFSALECEWAEHNNQRVWDHIYNYPILAKRDKQFNIFKRFINRQIKTINRLKSKLK
;
A
#
# COMPACT_ATOMS: atom_id res chain seq x y z
N MET A 1 -26.82 -15.35 -10.80
CA MET A 1 -26.19 -14.25 -10.03
C MET A 1 -25.48 -13.31 -11.00
N LEU A 2 -25.67 -12.00 -10.88
CA LEU A 2 -24.91 -11.04 -11.67
C LEU A 2 -23.42 -11.17 -11.31
N LYS A 3 -22.56 -11.16 -12.32
CA LYS A 3 -21.10 -11.25 -12.14
C LYS A 3 -20.60 -10.04 -11.34
N THR A 4 -19.90 -10.26 -10.24
CA THR A 4 -19.25 -9.20 -9.45
C THR A 4 -18.32 -8.38 -10.34
N LYS A 5 -18.55 -7.06 -10.42
CA LYS A 5 -17.66 -6.13 -11.12
C LYS A 5 -16.46 -5.80 -10.28
N VAL A 6 -15.28 -5.74 -10.90
CA VAL A 6 -14.00 -5.50 -10.23
C VAL A 6 -13.25 -4.36 -10.90
N TYR A 7 -12.85 -3.38 -10.14
CA TYR A 7 -12.23 -2.14 -10.61
C TYR A 7 -10.84 -1.99 -10.01
N LEU A 8 -9.83 -1.70 -10.83
CA LEU A 8 -8.45 -1.52 -10.37
C LEU A 8 -8.11 -0.04 -10.23
N CYS A 9 -7.66 0.36 -9.04
CA CYS A 9 -7.21 1.70 -8.70
C CYS A 9 -5.72 1.75 -8.37
N SER A 10 -5.01 2.75 -8.87
CA SER A 10 -3.61 3.01 -8.53
C SER A 10 -3.31 4.51 -8.58
N PHE A 11 -2.12 4.89 -8.13
CA PHE A 11 -1.58 6.25 -8.26
C PHE A 11 -0.15 6.23 -8.79
N ALA A 12 0.16 7.19 -9.67
CA ALA A 12 1.51 7.44 -10.16
C ALA A 12 1.82 8.92 -10.24
N SER A 13 2.98 9.36 -9.74
CA SER A 13 3.53 10.68 -10.05
C SER A 13 3.88 10.80 -11.54
N ASN A 14 3.95 12.03 -12.05
CA ASN A 14 4.11 12.28 -13.50
C ASN A 14 5.40 11.69 -14.09
N ASP A 15 6.41 11.44 -13.26
CA ASP A 15 7.69 10.85 -13.65
C ASP A 15 7.67 9.32 -13.77
N LEU A 16 6.57 8.65 -13.41
CA LEU A 16 6.43 7.19 -13.44
C LEU A 16 5.65 6.67 -14.66
N ASN A 17 5.67 7.40 -15.79
CA ASN A 17 4.90 7.03 -16.99
C ASN A 17 5.18 5.63 -17.52
N LEU A 18 6.41 5.14 -17.43
CA LEU A 18 6.75 3.77 -17.87
C LEU A 18 6.16 2.71 -16.93
N SER A 19 6.16 2.98 -15.60
CA SER A 19 5.45 2.12 -14.64
C SER A 19 3.95 2.06 -14.94
N VAL A 20 3.33 3.19 -15.27
CA VAL A 20 1.90 3.24 -15.66
C VAL A 20 1.65 2.36 -16.88
N LYS A 21 2.46 2.53 -17.95
CA LYS A 21 2.31 1.72 -19.18
C LYS A 21 2.43 0.21 -18.88
N ARG A 22 3.45 -0.19 -18.08
CA ARG A 22 3.63 -1.58 -17.65
C ARG A 22 2.44 -2.08 -16.86
N PHE A 23 2.02 -1.35 -15.83
CA PHE A 23 0.93 -1.74 -14.92
C PHE A 23 -0.39 -1.95 -15.66
N ILE A 24 -0.77 -0.99 -16.51
CA ILE A 24 -1.98 -1.07 -17.32
C ILE A 24 -1.91 -2.26 -18.29
N LYS A 25 -0.76 -2.46 -19.00
CA LYS A 25 -0.57 -3.61 -19.89
C LYS A 25 -0.76 -4.94 -19.16
N GLN A 26 -0.16 -5.09 -17.97
CA GLN A 26 -0.29 -6.30 -17.16
C GLN A 26 -1.72 -6.53 -16.68
N ALA A 27 -2.42 -5.47 -16.27
CA ALA A 27 -3.80 -5.56 -15.82
C ALA A 27 -4.75 -5.97 -16.98
N TYR A 28 -4.54 -5.46 -18.19
CA TYR A 28 -5.28 -5.92 -19.39
C TYR A 28 -4.95 -7.37 -19.74
N GLN A 29 -3.69 -7.80 -19.66
CA GLN A 29 -3.31 -9.20 -19.92
C GLN A 29 -3.97 -10.18 -18.94
N LEU A 30 -4.20 -9.76 -17.68
CA LEU A 30 -4.93 -10.57 -16.70
C LEU A 30 -6.39 -10.77 -17.10
N ASN A 31 -6.98 -9.83 -17.84
CA ASN A 31 -8.38 -9.84 -18.30
C ASN A 31 -9.37 -10.20 -17.19
N PHE A 32 -9.37 -9.38 -16.15
CA PHE A 32 -10.15 -9.60 -14.94
C PHE A 32 -10.94 -8.35 -14.49
N TYR A 33 -10.39 -7.16 -14.74
CA TYR A 33 -10.96 -5.91 -14.29
C TYR A 33 -11.94 -5.35 -15.32
N ASP A 34 -13.06 -4.80 -14.83
CA ASP A 34 -14.07 -4.11 -15.66
C ASP A 34 -13.58 -2.71 -16.06
N ASP A 35 -12.78 -2.04 -15.21
CA ASP A 35 -12.09 -0.79 -15.53
C ASP A 35 -10.82 -0.62 -14.71
N ILE A 36 -9.87 0.20 -15.22
CA ILE A 36 -8.56 0.44 -14.63
C ILE A 36 -8.30 1.94 -14.58
N LYS A 37 -8.26 2.53 -13.39
CA LYS A 37 -7.93 3.94 -13.17
C LYS A 37 -6.59 4.11 -12.47
N VAL A 38 -5.64 4.76 -13.13
CA VAL A 38 -4.40 5.22 -12.51
C VAL A 38 -4.47 6.73 -12.34
N TYR A 39 -4.64 7.16 -11.09
CA TYR A 39 -4.65 8.58 -10.73
C TYR A 39 -3.27 9.21 -10.88
N LYS A 40 -3.27 10.49 -11.20
CA LYS A 40 -2.07 11.34 -11.31
C LYS A 40 -2.26 12.63 -10.51
N PRO A 41 -1.19 13.42 -10.24
CA PRO A 41 -1.30 14.68 -9.49
C PRO A 41 -2.32 15.67 -10.04
N GLN A 42 -2.54 15.70 -11.36
CA GLN A 42 -3.56 16.56 -11.99
C GLN A 42 -5.00 16.15 -11.69
N ASP A 43 -5.23 14.90 -11.32
CA ASP A 43 -6.56 14.39 -10.93
C ASP A 43 -6.96 14.82 -9.50
N PHE A 44 -6.03 15.37 -8.74
CA PHE A 44 -6.28 15.78 -7.36
C PHE A 44 -7.07 17.10 -7.29
N SER A 45 -7.92 17.22 -6.28
CA SER A 45 -8.58 18.49 -5.95
C SER A 45 -7.54 19.60 -5.66
N LYS A 46 -7.91 20.85 -5.87
CA LYS A 46 -7.06 22.01 -5.53
C LYS A 46 -6.59 21.96 -4.07
N LYS A 47 -7.49 21.63 -3.15
CA LYS A 47 -7.20 21.49 -1.70
C LYS A 47 -6.12 20.43 -1.44
N LEU A 48 -6.25 19.23 -2.04
CA LEU A 48 -5.28 18.16 -1.89
C LEU A 48 -3.91 18.52 -2.48
N ARG A 49 -3.86 19.16 -3.64
CA ARG A 49 -2.62 19.63 -4.25
C ARG A 49 -1.87 20.62 -3.36
N ILE A 50 -2.56 21.62 -2.79
CA ILE A 50 -1.97 22.59 -1.86
C ILE A 50 -1.41 21.87 -0.63
N ARG A 51 -2.17 20.94 -0.06
CA ARG A 51 -1.74 20.15 1.10
C ARG A 51 -0.46 19.36 0.80
N ILE A 52 -0.39 18.66 -0.33
CA ILE A 52 0.79 17.91 -0.75
C ILE A 52 2.00 18.84 -0.96
N GLN A 53 1.80 20.02 -1.57
CA GLN A 53 2.87 20.99 -1.74
C GLN A 53 3.43 21.48 -0.40
N ASN A 54 2.59 21.70 0.61
CA ASN A 54 3.03 22.05 1.96
C ASN A 54 3.82 20.91 2.61
N LEU A 55 3.37 19.67 2.47
CA LEU A 55 4.11 18.48 2.96
C LEU A 55 5.47 18.31 2.26
N PHE A 56 5.59 18.71 0.98
CA PHE A 56 6.88 18.70 0.28
C PHE A 56 7.90 19.65 0.90
N LYS A 57 7.48 20.76 1.49
CA LYS A 57 8.36 21.72 2.18
C LYS A 57 8.95 21.13 3.47
N VAL A 58 8.26 20.20 4.11
CA VAL A 58 8.65 19.56 5.38
C VAL A 58 9.12 18.10 5.21
N GLY A 59 9.73 17.78 4.06
CA GLY A 59 10.35 16.47 3.81
C GLY A 59 9.49 15.46 3.04
N GLY A 60 8.20 15.69 2.87
CA GLY A 60 7.28 14.75 2.22
C GLY A 60 7.51 14.48 0.72
N ARG A 61 8.38 15.27 0.04
CA ARG A 61 8.66 15.08 -1.39
C ARG A 61 9.22 13.70 -1.70
N ASN A 62 10.18 13.24 -0.89
CA ASN A 62 10.87 11.97 -1.06
C ASN A 62 10.21 10.82 -0.28
N ARG A 63 9.14 11.12 0.47
CA ARG A 63 8.41 10.18 1.31
C ARG A 63 7.02 9.95 0.72
N TYR A 64 6.87 8.93 -0.10
CA TYR A 64 5.59 8.45 -0.64
C TYR A 64 4.73 9.53 -1.32
N TYR A 65 5.37 10.53 -1.95
CA TYR A 65 4.67 11.66 -2.58
C TYR A 65 3.74 12.42 -1.61
N GLY A 66 4.30 12.91 -0.50
CA GLY A 66 3.54 13.60 0.54
C GLY A 66 2.92 12.64 1.55
N TYR A 67 3.69 11.63 1.98
CA TYR A 67 3.31 10.65 3.00
C TYR A 67 2.03 9.87 2.69
N ASP A 68 1.69 9.71 1.40
CA ASP A 68 0.49 9.01 0.91
C ASP A 68 -0.86 9.65 1.34
N VAL A 69 -0.88 10.92 1.73
CA VAL A 69 -2.14 11.61 2.12
C VAL A 69 -3.20 11.61 1.02
N TRP A 70 -2.80 11.41 -0.23
CA TRP A 70 -3.66 11.31 -1.40
C TRP A 70 -4.44 9.98 -1.45
N ARG A 71 -3.93 8.92 -0.79
CA ARG A 71 -4.48 7.57 -0.94
C ARG A 71 -5.96 7.47 -0.56
N PRO A 72 -6.41 7.87 0.63
CA PRO A 72 -7.84 7.83 0.97
C PRO A 72 -8.69 8.73 0.07
N GLU A 73 -8.14 9.83 -0.46
CA GLU A 73 -8.89 10.73 -1.34
C GLU A 73 -9.19 10.09 -2.70
N ILE A 74 -8.19 9.50 -3.36
CA ILE A 74 -8.39 8.85 -4.67
C ILE A 74 -9.25 7.60 -4.56
N ILE A 75 -9.12 6.83 -3.47
CA ILE A 75 -9.91 5.62 -3.25
C ILE A 75 -11.38 6.01 -3.04
N ASN A 76 -11.65 7.01 -2.20
CA ASN A 76 -12.99 7.52 -2.00
C ASN A 76 -13.60 8.10 -3.29
N ASP A 77 -12.83 8.87 -4.06
CA ASP A 77 -13.28 9.39 -5.35
C ASP A 77 -13.67 8.28 -6.32
N PHE A 78 -12.85 7.21 -6.39
CA PHE A 78 -13.13 6.10 -7.30
C PHE A 78 -14.30 5.23 -6.80
N LEU A 79 -14.40 4.96 -5.50
CA LEU A 79 -15.55 4.26 -4.92
C LEU A 79 -16.87 4.96 -5.26
N ASN A 80 -16.89 6.30 -5.25
CA ASN A 80 -18.10 7.06 -5.59
C ASN A 80 -18.53 6.93 -7.06
N LYS A 81 -17.61 6.51 -7.95
CA LYS A 81 -17.83 6.38 -9.40
C LYS A 81 -18.20 4.97 -9.85
N ILE A 82 -17.93 3.96 -9.04
CA ILE A 82 -18.26 2.56 -9.36
C ILE A 82 -19.63 2.16 -8.82
N PRO A 83 -20.31 1.15 -9.42
CA PRO A 83 -21.61 0.69 -8.96
C PRO A 83 -21.58 0.09 -7.54
N GLU A 84 -22.73 0.13 -6.86
CA GLU A 84 -22.88 -0.58 -5.57
C GLU A 84 -22.61 -2.08 -5.73
N ASN A 85 -22.09 -2.69 -4.65
CA ASN A 85 -21.67 -4.11 -4.59
C ASN A 85 -20.48 -4.49 -5.51
N SER A 86 -19.86 -3.51 -6.20
CA SER A 86 -18.61 -3.74 -6.91
C SER A 86 -17.42 -3.82 -5.97
N ILE A 87 -16.35 -4.46 -6.41
CA ILE A 87 -15.09 -4.53 -5.67
C ILE A 87 -14.08 -3.55 -6.27
N LEU A 88 -13.55 -2.66 -5.44
CA LEU A 88 -12.36 -1.88 -5.73
C LEU A 88 -11.13 -2.66 -5.28
N HIS A 89 -10.19 -2.90 -6.18
CA HIS A 89 -8.84 -3.36 -5.89
C HIS A 89 -7.90 -2.15 -5.98
N TYR A 90 -7.29 -1.76 -4.87
CA TYR A 90 -6.17 -0.82 -4.87
C TYR A 90 -4.85 -1.58 -4.96
N SER A 91 -3.93 -1.12 -5.81
CA SER A 91 -2.56 -1.64 -5.85
C SER A 91 -1.56 -0.54 -6.20
N ASP A 92 -0.44 -0.51 -5.48
CA ASP A 92 0.67 0.43 -5.73
C ASP A 92 1.23 0.25 -7.14
N ILE A 93 1.51 1.34 -7.84
CA ILE A 93 2.03 1.35 -9.23
C ILE A 93 3.37 0.62 -9.38
N GLY A 94 4.11 0.43 -8.29
CA GLY A 94 5.35 -0.33 -8.25
C GLY A 94 5.16 -1.86 -8.23
N SER A 95 3.94 -2.33 -8.02
CA SER A 95 3.60 -3.75 -8.07
C SER A 95 3.49 -4.24 -9.51
N HIS A 96 3.74 -5.52 -9.73
CA HIS A 96 3.44 -6.20 -10.98
C HIS A 96 2.11 -6.95 -10.85
N ILE A 97 1.24 -6.81 -11.83
CA ILE A 97 0.02 -7.60 -11.96
C ILE A 97 0.35 -8.83 -12.81
N ASN A 98 0.18 -10.01 -12.23
CA ASN A 98 0.61 -11.27 -12.85
C ASN A 98 -0.60 -12.10 -13.32
N TYR A 99 -0.71 -12.34 -14.61
CA TYR A 99 -1.83 -13.07 -15.22
C TYR A 99 -1.96 -14.53 -14.74
N ARG A 100 -0.86 -15.14 -14.30
CA ARG A 100 -0.85 -16.50 -13.74
C ARG A 100 -1.62 -16.63 -12.44
N GLY A 101 -1.76 -15.52 -11.71
CA GLY A 101 -2.45 -15.48 -10.43
C GLY A 101 -3.97 -15.26 -10.52
N LYS A 102 -4.59 -15.35 -11.70
CA LYS A 102 -6.02 -15.10 -11.87
C LYS A 102 -6.90 -15.94 -10.95
N TRP A 103 -6.51 -17.17 -10.67
CA TRP A 103 -7.21 -18.08 -9.75
C TRP A 103 -7.26 -17.50 -8.32
N ARG A 104 -6.13 -17.04 -7.79
CA ARG A 104 -6.04 -16.47 -6.44
C ARG A 104 -6.71 -15.10 -6.33
N LEU A 105 -6.71 -14.34 -7.42
CA LEU A 105 -7.43 -13.07 -7.48
C LEU A 105 -8.95 -13.27 -7.32
N LYS A 106 -9.51 -14.37 -7.86
CA LYS A 106 -10.91 -14.74 -7.61
C LYS A 106 -11.18 -14.96 -6.12
N ASP A 107 -10.30 -15.68 -5.41
CA ASP A 107 -10.44 -15.90 -3.98
C ASP A 107 -10.44 -14.59 -3.20
N TYR A 108 -9.54 -13.63 -3.55
CA TYR A 108 -9.52 -12.31 -2.93
C TYR A 108 -10.84 -11.56 -3.13
N VAL A 109 -11.38 -11.59 -4.35
CA VAL A 109 -12.64 -10.94 -4.68
C VAL A 109 -13.83 -11.60 -3.97
N GLU A 110 -13.91 -12.93 -3.96
CA GLU A 110 -14.97 -13.68 -3.28
C GLU A 110 -14.98 -13.46 -1.77
N ASN A 111 -13.79 -13.47 -1.15
CA ASN A 111 -13.68 -13.15 0.28
C ASN A 111 -14.05 -11.70 0.58
N THR A 112 -13.67 -10.75 -0.29
CA THR A 112 -14.07 -9.35 -0.12
C THR A 112 -15.58 -9.17 -0.25
N GLN A 113 -16.21 -9.92 -1.16
CA GLN A 113 -17.65 -9.85 -1.36
C GLN A 113 -18.41 -10.31 -0.10
N LYS A 114 -17.87 -11.28 0.64
CA LYS A 114 -18.43 -11.81 1.89
C LYS A 114 -18.10 -10.93 3.10
N ASN A 115 -16.90 -10.40 3.18
CA ASN A 115 -16.33 -9.75 4.38
C ASN A 115 -16.14 -8.24 4.22
N GLU A 116 -16.70 -7.61 3.17
CA GLU A 116 -16.64 -6.18 2.89
C GLU A 116 -15.24 -5.66 2.51
N MET A 117 -14.17 -6.18 3.12
CA MET A 117 -12.80 -5.75 2.92
C MET A 117 -11.82 -6.91 3.10
N SER A 118 -10.83 -7.00 2.21
CA SER A 118 -9.69 -7.93 2.34
C SER A 118 -8.37 -7.17 2.28
N VAL A 119 -7.50 -7.47 3.25
CA VAL A 119 -6.20 -6.83 3.45
C VAL A 119 -5.09 -7.87 3.55
N PHE A 120 -3.83 -7.42 3.55
CA PHE A 120 -2.65 -8.29 3.55
C PHE A 120 -1.80 -8.01 4.79
N GLU A 121 -1.74 -8.96 5.74
CA GLU A 121 -1.01 -8.84 7.01
C GLU A 121 0.34 -9.56 6.95
N TYR A 122 1.39 -8.98 7.54
CA TYR A 122 2.73 -9.58 7.63
C TYR A 122 2.81 -10.64 8.75
N GLY A 123 2.06 -11.71 8.61
CA GLY A 123 2.10 -12.86 9.50
C GLY A 123 3.06 -13.96 9.02
N GLU A 124 2.80 -15.19 9.45
CA GLU A 124 3.52 -16.35 8.95
C GLU A 124 3.14 -16.65 7.48
N PRO A 125 4.07 -17.21 6.69
CA PRO A 125 3.77 -17.59 5.32
C PRO A 125 2.77 -18.75 5.29
N PRO A 126 1.78 -18.73 4.39
CA PRO A 126 0.96 -19.89 4.09
C PRO A 126 1.80 -21.11 3.70
N LYS A 127 1.33 -22.32 4.04
CA LYS A 127 2.06 -23.57 3.76
C LYS A 127 2.43 -23.74 2.29
N GLU A 128 1.56 -23.29 1.39
CA GLU A 128 1.69 -23.40 -0.06
C GLU A 128 2.90 -22.63 -0.60
N ILE A 129 3.25 -21.51 0.04
CA ILE A 129 4.36 -20.66 -0.37
C ILE A 129 5.59 -20.77 0.53
N PHE A 130 5.46 -21.49 1.67
CA PHE A 130 6.57 -21.66 2.61
C PHE A 130 7.70 -22.48 1.98
N ARG A 131 8.93 -21.98 2.10
CA ARG A 131 10.18 -22.66 1.77
C ARG A 131 11.13 -22.50 2.94
N LYS A 132 11.68 -23.60 3.44
CA LYS A 132 12.53 -23.62 4.64
C LYS A 132 13.78 -22.74 4.50
N GLU A 133 14.32 -22.69 3.30
CA GLU A 133 15.52 -21.93 2.94
C GLU A 133 15.28 -20.41 2.75
N TYR A 134 14.01 -19.96 2.79
CA TYR A 134 13.65 -18.56 2.55
C TYR A 134 13.42 -17.81 3.85
N LYS A 135 13.91 -16.58 3.90
CA LYS A 135 13.64 -15.63 4.98
C LYS A 135 12.53 -14.68 4.57
N TYR A 136 11.42 -14.77 5.28
CA TYR A 136 10.22 -13.98 5.02
C TYR A 136 10.20 -12.67 5.82
N GLN A 137 9.50 -11.68 5.29
CA GLN A 137 9.35 -10.38 5.92
C GLN A 137 8.39 -10.46 7.11
N LYS A 138 8.83 -9.96 8.27
CA LYS A 138 7.99 -9.81 9.47
C LYS A 138 8.04 -8.36 9.92
N TYR A 139 6.89 -7.72 10.01
CA TYR A 139 6.75 -6.35 10.47
C TYR A 139 5.61 -6.26 11.47
N PHE A 140 5.87 -5.66 12.62
CA PHE A 140 4.88 -5.47 13.67
C PHE A 140 4.43 -4.01 13.76
N GLU A 141 3.22 -3.78 14.29
CA GLU A 141 2.73 -2.40 14.45
C GLU A 141 3.66 -1.58 15.32
N TYR A 142 4.07 -2.09 16.47
CA TYR A 142 4.95 -1.36 17.40
C TYR A 142 6.30 -0.93 16.78
N GLU A 143 6.73 -1.58 15.70
CA GLU A 143 7.96 -1.21 14.99
C GLU A 143 7.76 -0.04 14.01
N TYR A 144 6.53 0.14 13.49
CA TYR A 144 6.29 1.06 12.37
C TYR A 144 5.06 1.95 12.55
N THR A 145 4.46 1.97 13.74
CA THR A 145 3.30 2.80 14.08
C THR A 145 3.63 3.64 15.31
N LYS A 146 3.55 4.97 15.18
CA LYS A 146 3.72 5.90 16.30
C LYS A 146 2.66 5.65 17.37
N CYS A 147 3.01 5.85 18.65
CA CYS A 147 2.02 5.82 19.72
C CYS A 147 0.95 6.90 19.59
N ASP A 148 1.23 8.01 18.91
CA ASP A 148 0.22 9.01 18.55
C ASP A 148 -0.95 8.41 17.75
N VAL A 149 -0.68 7.42 16.86
CA VAL A 149 -1.71 6.75 16.07
C VAL A 149 -2.58 5.87 16.93
N ILE A 150 -1.98 5.04 17.79
CA ILE A 150 -2.76 4.16 18.69
C ILE A 150 -3.59 4.95 19.68
N ASN A 151 -3.05 6.05 20.24
CA ASN A 151 -3.77 6.95 21.14
C ASN A 151 -4.96 7.63 20.42
N TYR A 152 -4.77 8.04 19.15
CA TYR A 152 -5.84 8.62 18.33
C TYR A 152 -7.04 7.67 18.18
N PHE A 153 -6.78 6.37 18.10
CA PHE A 153 -7.81 5.34 18.01
C PHE A 153 -8.25 4.78 19.36
N GLY A 154 -7.84 5.39 20.48
CA GLY A 154 -8.21 4.94 21.82
C GLY A 154 -7.56 3.62 22.25
N LEU A 155 -6.44 3.25 21.63
CA LEU A 155 -5.66 2.07 21.97
C LEU A 155 -4.47 2.44 22.88
N ASN A 156 -3.87 1.43 23.52
CA ASN A 156 -2.65 1.56 24.33
C ASN A 156 -1.56 0.58 23.86
N LYS A 157 -0.38 0.61 24.52
CA LYS A 157 0.78 -0.22 24.16
C LYS A 157 0.55 -1.72 24.42
N GLU A 158 -0.36 -2.09 25.28
CA GLU A 158 -0.72 -3.45 25.66
C GLU A 158 -1.76 -4.05 24.72
N SER A 159 -2.37 -3.23 23.86
CA SER A 159 -3.38 -3.65 22.89
C SER A 159 -2.87 -4.78 22.00
N VAL A 160 -3.66 -5.84 21.82
CA VAL A 160 -3.39 -6.94 20.88
C VAL A 160 -3.16 -6.40 19.46
N ILE A 161 -3.88 -5.36 19.06
CA ILE A 161 -3.72 -4.70 17.76
C ILE A 161 -2.30 -4.14 17.63
N PHE A 162 -1.80 -3.42 18.62
CA PHE A 162 -0.46 -2.81 18.58
C PHE A 162 0.66 -3.85 18.62
N ASN A 163 0.41 -5.00 19.22
CA ASN A 163 1.37 -6.10 19.32
C ASN A 163 1.25 -7.14 18.19
N SER A 164 0.38 -6.90 17.21
CA SER A 164 0.16 -7.79 16.06
C SER A 164 0.98 -7.39 14.83
N PRO A 165 1.14 -8.29 13.83
CA PRO A 165 1.80 -7.97 12.56
C PRO A 165 1.08 -6.83 11.83
N GLN A 166 1.86 -5.96 11.15
CA GLN A 166 1.32 -4.83 10.40
C GLN A 166 0.61 -5.27 9.12
N ILE A 167 -0.47 -4.58 8.74
CA ILE A 167 -1.11 -4.74 7.44
C ILE A 167 -0.38 -3.91 6.39
N TRP A 168 -0.08 -4.53 5.24
CA TRP A 168 0.54 -3.86 4.12
C TRP A 168 -0.47 -2.97 3.37
N GLY A 169 -0.14 -1.70 3.24
CA GLY A 169 -1.01 -0.72 2.56
C GLY A 169 -0.83 -0.66 1.03
N GLY A 170 0.07 -1.48 0.46
CA GLY A 170 0.39 -1.45 -0.98
C GLY A 170 -0.62 -2.16 -1.87
N THR A 171 -1.52 -2.97 -1.31
CA THR A 171 -2.67 -3.56 -1.99
C THR A 171 -3.76 -3.95 -1.02
N PHE A 172 -5.01 -3.85 -1.43
CA PHE A 172 -6.20 -4.31 -0.70
C PHE A 172 -7.43 -4.30 -1.60
N PHE A 173 -8.48 -4.96 -1.14
CA PHE A 173 -9.77 -5.04 -1.82
C PHE A 173 -10.86 -4.47 -0.91
N LEU A 174 -11.77 -3.70 -1.48
CA LEU A 174 -12.85 -3.03 -0.74
C LEU A 174 -14.14 -3.08 -1.55
N LYS A 175 -15.20 -3.62 -0.97
CA LYS A 175 -16.53 -3.65 -1.57
C LYS A 175 -17.18 -2.27 -1.47
N LYS A 176 -17.80 -1.80 -2.53
CA LYS A 176 -18.63 -0.60 -2.51
C LYS A 176 -19.91 -0.87 -1.73
N SER A 177 -20.02 -0.30 -0.53
CA SER A 177 -21.12 -0.53 0.42
C SER A 177 -21.16 0.56 1.50
N LYS A 178 -22.11 0.46 2.42
CA LYS A 178 -22.15 1.32 3.62
C LYS A 178 -20.91 1.17 4.49
N PHE A 179 -20.34 -0.05 4.56
CA PHE A 179 -19.09 -0.31 5.26
C PHE A 179 -17.94 0.52 4.68
N SER A 180 -17.71 0.46 3.37
CA SER A 180 -16.65 1.20 2.73
C SER A 180 -16.80 2.72 2.89
N THR A 181 -18.02 3.23 2.84
CA THR A 181 -18.31 4.65 3.10
C THR A 181 -17.88 5.06 4.51
N LYS A 182 -18.25 4.26 5.53
CA LYS A 182 -17.84 4.50 6.92
C LYS A 182 -16.32 4.45 7.07
N PHE A 183 -15.70 3.38 6.58
CA PHE A 183 -14.25 3.17 6.63
C PHE A 183 -13.47 4.35 5.99
N MET A 184 -13.89 4.78 4.81
CA MET A 184 -13.24 5.90 4.11
C MET A 184 -13.41 7.22 4.86
N ASN A 185 -14.55 7.46 5.50
CA ASN A 185 -14.75 8.65 6.33
C ASN A 185 -13.83 8.66 7.54
N GLU A 186 -13.67 7.53 8.24
CA GLU A 186 -12.76 7.39 9.37
C GLU A 186 -11.29 7.57 8.94
N TRP A 187 -10.88 6.95 7.82
CA TRP A 187 -9.52 7.10 7.29
C TRP A 187 -9.22 8.55 6.89
N LYS A 188 -10.16 9.21 6.23
CA LYS A 188 -10.00 10.64 5.86
C LYS A 188 -9.94 11.55 7.08
N LYS A 189 -10.73 11.29 8.13
CA LYS A 189 -10.66 12.04 9.41
C LYS A 189 -9.28 11.89 10.05
N ALA A 190 -8.77 10.67 10.22
CA ALA A 190 -7.42 10.46 10.76
C ALA A 190 -6.35 11.13 9.88
N ASN A 191 -6.53 11.08 8.56
CA ASN A 191 -5.57 11.63 7.60
C ASN A 191 -5.47 13.17 7.64
N ILE A 192 -6.40 13.89 8.29
CA ILE A 192 -6.28 15.35 8.51
C ILE A 192 -5.11 15.65 9.45
N HIS A 193 -4.83 14.80 10.41
CA HIS A 193 -3.82 14.97 11.46
C HIS A 193 -2.44 14.54 10.93
N THR A 194 -1.64 15.49 10.44
CA THR A 194 -0.35 15.22 9.76
C THR A 194 0.64 14.45 10.63
N ASN A 195 0.68 14.71 11.93
CA ASN A 195 1.55 14.03 12.88
C ASN A 195 1.31 12.51 12.98
N LEU A 196 0.13 12.03 12.57
CA LEU A 196 -0.19 10.58 12.58
C LEU A 196 0.50 9.79 11.46
N PHE A 197 1.13 10.42 10.46
CA PHE A 197 1.71 9.70 9.33
C PHE A 197 3.01 10.30 8.76
N ASP A 198 3.43 11.49 9.23
CA ASP A 198 4.68 12.12 8.83
C ASP A 198 5.88 11.62 9.66
N ASP A 199 7.08 12.15 9.35
CA ASP A 199 8.32 11.83 10.08
C ASP A 199 8.56 12.75 11.30
N SER A 200 7.58 13.53 11.74
CA SER A 200 7.70 14.35 12.95
C SER A 200 7.88 13.49 14.21
N THR A 201 8.49 14.06 15.23
CA THR A 201 8.63 13.40 16.53
C THR A 201 7.25 13.10 17.13
N SER A 202 7.05 11.89 17.63
CA SER A 202 5.84 11.52 18.36
C SER A 202 5.68 12.39 19.61
N ARG A 203 4.45 12.76 19.93
CA ARG A 203 4.10 13.42 21.20
C ARG A 203 4.04 12.42 22.35
N ALA A 204 3.57 11.21 22.05
CA ALA A 204 3.59 10.10 23.01
C ALA A 204 4.89 9.30 22.84
N GLU A 205 5.39 8.75 23.95
CA GLU A 205 6.57 7.87 23.94
C GLU A 205 6.29 6.61 23.11
N ASN A 206 7.10 6.38 22.06
CA ASN A 206 6.99 5.21 21.22
C ASN A 206 7.47 3.94 21.92
N HIS A 207 7.13 2.78 21.36
CA HIS A 207 7.66 1.50 21.79
C HIS A 207 9.19 1.45 21.60
N LEU A 208 9.94 0.78 22.49
CA LEU A 208 11.41 0.68 22.46
C LEU A 208 11.95 0.14 21.11
N LYS A 209 11.19 -0.72 20.42
CA LYS A 209 11.56 -1.29 19.12
C LYS A 209 11.03 -0.46 17.92
N PHE A 210 10.56 0.76 18.16
CA PHE A 210 10.09 1.61 17.06
C PHE A 210 11.23 2.00 16.12
N LYS A 211 11.04 1.74 14.82
CA LYS A 211 12.04 1.94 13.76
C LYS A 211 11.73 3.14 12.86
N GLY A 212 10.47 3.61 12.85
CA GLY A 212 10.04 4.72 12.02
C GLY A 212 8.64 4.53 11.44
N MET A 213 8.03 5.64 11.01
CA MET A 213 6.67 5.65 10.48
C MET A 213 6.62 5.21 9.02
N ARG A 214 5.58 4.49 8.62
CA ARG A 214 5.34 4.08 7.22
C ARG A 214 4.23 4.90 6.54
N GLY A 215 4.21 6.21 6.76
CA GLY A 215 3.22 7.08 6.16
C GLY A 215 1.79 6.68 6.54
N CYS A 216 0.85 6.83 5.64
CA CYS A 216 -0.55 6.50 5.91
C CYS A 216 -0.83 4.98 6.07
N GLN A 217 0.14 4.09 5.80
CA GLN A 217 -0.02 2.64 5.98
C GLN A 217 -0.31 2.27 7.43
N SER A 218 0.35 2.91 8.40
CA SER A 218 0.14 2.60 9.82
C SER A 218 -1.28 2.95 10.27
N VAL A 219 -1.80 4.12 9.87
CA VAL A 219 -3.20 4.51 10.10
C VAL A 219 -4.17 3.51 9.44
N PHE A 220 -3.91 3.16 8.18
CA PHE A 220 -4.70 2.17 7.44
C PHE A 220 -4.70 0.81 8.15
N SER A 221 -3.54 0.35 8.63
CA SER A 221 -3.38 -0.93 9.29
C SER A 221 -4.20 -1.01 10.59
N ILE A 222 -4.08 -0.01 11.47
CA ILE A 222 -4.87 0.06 12.71
C ILE A 222 -6.37 0.09 12.40
N LEU A 223 -6.78 0.98 11.49
CA LEU A 223 -8.19 1.12 11.11
C LEU A 223 -8.77 -0.16 10.52
N SER A 224 -8.02 -0.87 9.67
CA SER A 224 -8.43 -2.16 9.10
C SER A 224 -8.66 -3.23 10.15
N LYS A 225 -7.81 -3.27 11.19
CA LYS A 225 -7.94 -4.21 12.31
C LYS A 225 -9.13 -3.88 13.20
N LEU A 226 -9.36 -2.60 13.50
CA LEU A 226 -10.52 -2.14 14.27
C LEU A 226 -11.86 -2.46 13.57
N ASN A 227 -11.85 -2.52 12.24
CA ASN A 227 -13.01 -2.87 11.43
C ASN A 227 -13.06 -4.38 11.06
N ASN A 228 -12.26 -5.25 11.69
CA ASN A 228 -12.24 -6.70 11.49
C ASN A 228 -12.12 -7.12 10.02
N SER A 229 -11.31 -6.40 9.23
CA SER A 229 -11.09 -6.73 7.82
C SER A 229 -10.54 -8.15 7.66
N TYR A 230 -10.97 -8.87 6.62
CA TYR A 230 -10.46 -10.20 6.31
C TYR A 230 -8.99 -10.13 5.91
N LYS A 231 -8.16 -11.01 6.47
CA LYS A 231 -6.70 -10.95 6.33
C LYS A 231 -6.18 -12.11 5.47
N PHE A 232 -5.51 -11.77 4.39
CA PHE A 232 -4.60 -12.65 3.67
C PHE A 232 -3.16 -12.40 4.14
N SER A 233 -2.24 -13.30 3.84
CA SER A 233 -0.83 -13.08 4.11
C SER A 233 -0.24 -12.06 3.13
N ALA A 234 0.45 -11.03 3.62
CA ALA A 234 1.21 -10.11 2.77
C ALA A 234 2.34 -10.83 2.00
N LEU A 235 2.75 -11.99 2.48
CA LEU A 235 3.79 -12.82 1.85
C LEU A 235 3.31 -13.47 0.55
N GLU A 236 2.00 -13.47 0.28
CA GLU A 236 1.45 -13.81 -1.04
C GLU A 236 1.74 -12.73 -2.11
N CYS A 237 2.26 -11.59 -1.71
CA CYS A 237 2.60 -10.47 -2.58
C CYS A 237 4.08 -10.06 -2.48
N GLU A 238 4.68 -10.21 -1.31
CA GLU A 238 6.01 -9.71 -0.99
C GLU A 238 7.11 -10.71 -1.35
N TRP A 239 8.31 -10.19 -1.53
CA TRP A 239 9.52 -10.98 -1.76
C TRP A 239 9.94 -11.77 -0.52
N ALA A 240 10.61 -12.89 -0.73
CA ALA A 240 11.42 -13.54 0.27
C ALA A 240 12.92 -13.31 -0.01
N GLU A 241 13.77 -13.51 0.99
CA GLU A 241 15.22 -13.49 0.82
C GLU A 241 15.75 -14.91 0.71
N HIS A 242 16.53 -15.16 -0.34
CA HIS A 242 17.28 -16.40 -0.55
C HIS A 242 18.67 -16.04 -1.07
N ASN A 243 19.71 -16.58 -0.45
CA ASN A 243 21.10 -16.29 -0.79
C ASN A 243 21.43 -14.78 -0.85
N ASN A 244 20.93 -14.01 0.14
CA ASN A 244 21.04 -12.55 0.22
C ASN A 244 20.44 -11.79 -0.97
N GLN A 245 19.55 -12.42 -1.73
CA GLN A 245 18.83 -11.80 -2.84
C GLN A 245 17.33 -11.84 -2.61
N ARG A 246 16.63 -10.84 -3.16
CA ARG A 246 15.18 -10.82 -3.17
C ARG A 246 14.65 -11.70 -4.28
N VAL A 247 13.79 -12.65 -3.91
CA VAL A 247 13.16 -13.60 -4.83
C VAL A 247 11.64 -13.54 -4.73
N TRP A 248 10.95 -13.90 -5.81
CA TRP A 248 9.47 -13.96 -5.91
C TRP A 248 8.99 -15.29 -6.48
N ASP A 249 9.85 -16.27 -6.61
CA ASP A 249 9.56 -17.59 -7.19
C ASP A 249 8.56 -18.40 -6.37
N HIS A 250 8.59 -18.25 -5.02
CA HIS A 250 7.60 -18.87 -4.13
C HIS A 250 6.16 -18.40 -4.41
N ILE A 251 6.00 -17.21 -5.00
CA ILE A 251 4.71 -16.62 -5.38
C ILE A 251 4.57 -16.41 -6.89
N TYR A 252 5.29 -17.20 -7.70
CA TYR A 252 5.29 -17.10 -9.16
C TYR A 252 3.89 -17.14 -9.79
N ASN A 253 2.95 -17.88 -9.18
CA ASN A 253 1.57 -18.02 -9.62
C ASN A 253 0.57 -17.13 -8.86
N TYR A 254 1.04 -16.12 -8.10
CA TYR A 254 0.17 -15.20 -7.38
C TYR A 254 -0.07 -13.92 -8.19
N PRO A 255 -1.21 -13.22 -7.98
CA PRO A 255 -1.64 -12.15 -8.90
C PRO A 255 -0.88 -10.84 -8.72
N ILE A 256 -0.31 -10.58 -7.54
CA ILE A 256 0.29 -9.30 -7.19
C ILE A 256 1.70 -9.55 -6.67
N LEU A 257 2.70 -8.96 -7.33
CA LEU A 257 4.10 -9.07 -6.94
C LEU A 257 4.63 -7.68 -6.55
N ALA A 258 4.92 -7.46 -5.28
CA ALA A 258 5.40 -6.20 -4.70
C ALA A 258 6.87 -5.91 -5.08
N LYS A 259 7.16 -5.85 -6.38
CA LYS A 259 8.52 -5.64 -6.89
C LYS A 259 9.09 -4.25 -6.65
N ARG A 260 8.23 -3.27 -6.25
CA ARG A 260 8.61 -1.86 -6.09
C ARG A 260 9.32 -1.30 -7.32
N ASP A 261 8.93 -1.80 -8.51
CA ASP A 261 9.52 -1.46 -9.79
C ASP A 261 9.03 -0.10 -10.28
N LYS A 262 9.75 0.95 -9.88
CA LYS A 262 9.49 2.34 -10.30
C LYS A 262 10.30 2.67 -11.54
N GLN A 263 9.65 2.57 -12.71
CA GLN A 263 10.27 2.87 -13.99
C GLN A 263 10.06 4.34 -14.36
N PHE A 264 11.09 5.13 -14.13
CA PHE A 264 11.11 6.55 -14.47
C PHE A 264 11.34 6.79 -15.96
N ASN A 265 10.97 7.97 -16.45
CA ASN A 265 11.34 8.42 -17.79
C ASN A 265 12.87 8.51 -17.95
N ILE A 266 13.35 8.58 -19.20
CA ILE A 266 14.78 8.53 -19.54
C ILE A 266 15.57 9.62 -18.83
N PHE A 267 15.05 10.86 -18.75
CA PHE A 267 15.71 11.98 -18.09
C PHE A 267 15.91 11.72 -16.60
N LYS A 268 14.88 11.26 -15.89
CA LYS A 268 14.99 10.98 -14.47
C LYS A 268 15.85 9.74 -14.18
N ARG A 269 15.87 8.76 -15.08
CA ARG A 269 16.83 7.64 -15.01
C ARG A 269 18.26 8.14 -15.07
N PHE A 270 18.55 9.05 -15.98
CA PHE A 270 19.88 9.66 -16.12
C PHE A 270 20.26 10.43 -14.84
N ILE A 271 19.42 11.33 -14.34
CA ILE A 271 19.64 12.09 -13.11
C ILE A 271 19.87 11.17 -11.92
N ASN A 272 18.99 10.18 -11.72
CA ASN A 272 19.10 9.22 -10.61
C ASN A 272 20.41 8.40 -10.69
N ARG A 273 20.89 8.09 -11.89
CA ARG A 273 22.17 7.39 -12.11
C ARG A 273 23.35 8.28 -11.69
N GLN A 274 23.32 9.57 -12.05
CA GLN A 274 24.35 10.53 -11.65
C GLN A 274 24.37 10.72 -10.12
N ILE A 275 23.21 10.90 -9.48
CA ILE A 275 23.11 11.02 -8.03
C ILE A 275 23.67 9.78 -7.32
N LYS A 276 23.36 8.56 -7.80
CA LYS A 276 23.91 7.32 -7.24
C LYS A 276 25.43 7.26 -7.38
N THR A 277 25.98 7.70 -8.52
CA THR A 277 27.42 7.74 -8.76
C THR A 277 28.10 8.72 -7.80
N ILE A 278 27.55 9.92 -7.63
CA ILE A 278 28.06 10.94 -6.70
C ILE A 278 28.03 10.43 -5.25
N ASN A 279 26.92 9.82 -4.82
CA ASN A 279 26.79 9.28 -3.46
C ASN A 279 27.79 8.11 -3.23
N ARG A 280 28.02 7.27 -4.23
CA ARG A 280 29.05 6.20 -4.16
C ARG A 280 30.47 6.75 -4.09
N LEU A 281 30.75 7.84 -4.80
CA LEU A 281 32.07 8.50 -4.70
C LEU A 281 32.24 9.15 -3.32
N LYS A 282 31.22 9.84 -2.80
CA LYS A 282 31.26 10.42 -1.45
C LYS A 282 31.41 9.37 -0.34
N SER A 283 30.83 8.17 -0.50
CA SER A 283 30.98 7.09 0.49
C SER A 283 32.36 6.40 0.45
N LYS A 284 33.12 6.57 -0.63
CA LYS A 284 34.51 6.08 -0.73
C LYS A 284 35.53 7.08 -0.21
N LEU A 285 35.13 8.33 0.01
CA LEU A 285 35.96 9.42 0.53
C LEU A 285 35.78 9.64 2.04
N LYS A 286 34.88 8.88 2.67
CA LYS A 286 34.72 8.72 4.12
C LYS A 286 35.31 7.39 4.58
#